data_401a76a81e65c2df402032ea28e0483b
#
_entry.id   401a76a81e65c2df402032ea28e0483b
#
_cell.length_a   1.000
_cell.length_b   1.000
_cell.length_c   1.000
_cell.angle_alpha   90.00
_cell.angle_beta   90.00
_cell.angle_gamma   90.00
#
_symmetry.space_group_name_H-M   'P 1'
#
loop_
_entity.id
_entity.type
_entity.pdbx_description
1 polymer ?
#
loop_
_entity_poly.entity_id
_entity_poly.type
_entity_poly.pdbx_seq_one_letter_code
_entity_poly.pdbx_strand_id
1 'polypeptide(L)'
;MQVRSLDSWIRKKIEAVRSVPPFSRAALAHYQLYMIQRTVDYACTHSRFYRDYLNEWSGKRLQSWEDVAHLPFTTAEHLYEQGLKLVCVSLGDIERVVTLDTSGTVARPKRLYFSRGTSHQRSSFFATA
;
A
#
# COMPACT_ATOMS: atom_id res chain seq x y z
N MET A 1 -28.02 -5.14 -14.03
CA MET A 1 -26.78 -4.53 -13.50
C MET A 1 -26.04 -5.61 -12.74
N GLN A 2 -25.00 -6.22 -13.35
CA GLN A 2 -24.24 -7.29 -12.68
C GLN A 2 -23.29 -6.63 -11.68
N VAL A 3 -23.61 -6.79 -10.42
CA VAL A 3 -22.66 -6.48 -9.33
C VAL A 3 -21.46 -7.41 -9.54
N ARG A 4 -20.36 -6.87 -10.03
CA ARG A 4 -19.09 -7.60 -10.01
C ARG A 4 -18.73 -7.76 -8.54
N SER A 5 -18.93 -8.94 -8.01
CA SER A 5 -18.61 -9.21 -6.61
C SER A 5 -17.12 -8.93 -6.39
N LEU A 6 -16.77 -8.46 -5.21
CA LEU A 6 -15.38 -8.27 -4.77
C LEU A 6 -14.54 -9.53 -5.05
N ASP A 7 -15.17 -10.70 -4.90
CA ASP A 7 -14.57 -12.01 -5.19
C ASP A 7 -14.11 -12.17 -6.64
N SER A 8 -14.87 -11.67 -7.62
CA SER A 8 -14.49 -11.77 -9.03
C SER A 8 -13.29 -10.86 -9.36
N TRP A 9 -13.21 -9.69 -8.71
CA TRP A 9 -12.07 -8.79 -8.84
C TRP A 9 -10.82 -9.38 -8.19
N ILE A 10 -10.93 -9.89 -6.96
CA ILE A 10 -9.83 -10.55 -6.24
C ILE A 10 -9.34 -11.76 -7.04
N ARG A 11 -10.25 -12.61 -7.54
CA ARG A 11 -9.91 -13.76 -8.38
C ARG A 11 -9.07 -13.37 -9.59
N LYS A 12 -9.49 -12.36 -10.35
CA LYS A 12 -8.70 -11.83 -11.48
C LYS A 12 -7.31 -11.37 -11.08
N LYS A 13 -7.17 -10.72 -9.93
CA LYS A 13 -5.86 -10.27 -9.43
C LYS A 13 -4.96 -11.44 -9.04
N ILE A 14 -5.52 -12.48 -8.43
CA ILE A 14 -4.77 -13.69 -8.05
C ILE A 14 -4.36 -14.47 -9.30
N GLU A 15 -5.24 -14.65 -10.26
CA GLU A 15 -4.96 -15.34 -11.53
C GLU A 15 -3.88 -14.63 -12.37
N ALA A 16 -3.78 -13.30 -12.26
CA ALA A 16 -2.74 -12.52 -12.93
C ALA A 16 -1.33 -12.75 -12.33
N VAL A 17 -1.25 -13.26 -11.11
CA VAL A 17 0.01 -13.67 -10.48
C VAL A 17 0.24 -15.14 -10.83
N ARG A 18 1.09 -15.40 -11.83
CA ARG A 18 1.42 -16.76 -12.31
C ARG A 18 1.84 -17.66 -11.15
N SER A 19 1.32 -18.88 -11.14
CA SER A 19 1.64 -19.99 -10.23
C SER A 19 0.76 -20.11 -8.98
N VAL A 20 -0.44 -19.53 -8.98
CA VAL A 20 -1.36 -19.69 -7.86
C VAL A 20 -2.44 -20.72 -8.22
N PRO A 21 -2.70 -21.72 -7.35
CA PRO A 21 -3.77 -22.69 -7.54
C PRO A 21 -5.15 -22.00 -7.54
N PRO A 22 -6.23 -22.70 -7.92
CA PRO A 22 -7.58 -22.13 -7.97
C PRO A 22 -7.93 -21.43 -6.65
N PHE A 23 -8.77 -20.39 -6.74
CA PHE A 23 -9.10 -19.50 -5.63
C PHE A 23 -9.37 -20.25 -4.32
N SER A 24 -8.46 -20.10 -3.38
CA SER A 24 -8.51 -20.68 -2.05
C SER A 24 -7.97 -19.66 -1.02
N ARG A 25 -8.23 -19.93 0.26
CA ARG A 25 -7.66 -19.12 1.34
C ARG A 25 -6.12 -19.09 1.27
N ALA A 26 -5.50 -20.21 0.93
CA ALA A 26 -4.04 -20.30 0.76
C ALA A 26 -3.56 -19.46 -0.43
N ALA A 27 -4.26 -19.49 -1.56
CA ALA A 27 -3.95 -18.68 -2.73
C ALA A 27 -4.07 -17.18 -2.42
N LEU A 28 -5.11 -16.79 -1.68
CA LEU A 28 -5.28 -15.40 -1.23
C LEU A 28 -4.14 -14.96 -0.30
N ALA A 29 -3.79 -15.78 0.69
CA ALA A 29 -2.70 -15.49 1.63
C ALA A 29 -1.36 -15.33 0.89
N HIS A 30 -1.07 -16.22 -0.06
CA HIS A 30 0.12 -16.14 -0.90
C HIS A 30 0.15 -14.86 -1.75
N TYR A 31 -0.97 -14.52 -2.38
CA TYR A 31 -1.09 -13.27 -3.15
C TYR A 31 -0.87 -12.03 -2.28
N GLN A 32 -1.46 -12.00 -1.09
CA GLN A 32 -1.29 -10.89 -0.16
C GLN A 32 0.17 -10.74 0.27
N LEU A 33 0.83 -11.84 0.62
CA LEU A 33 2.25 -11.82 1.00
C LEU A 33 3.13 -11.33 -0.16
N TYR A 34 2.87 -11.79 -1.37
CA TYR A 34 3.55 -11.31 -2.58
C TYR A 34 3.35 -9.80 -2.79
N MET A 35 2.13 -9.29 -2.60
CA MET A 35 1.85 -7.86 -2.75
C MET A 35 2.50 -7.01 -1.66
N ILE A 36 2.57 -7.52 -0.42
CA ILE A 36 3.29 -6.84 0.68
C ILE A 36 4.78 -6.77 0.34
N GLN A 37 5.39 -7.87 -0.10
CA GLN A 37 6.79 -7.87 -0.54
C GLN A 37 7.05 -6.79 -1.60
N ARG A 38 6.23 -6.75 -2.65
CA ARG A 38 6.36 -5.72 -3.70
C ARG A 38 6.22 -4.31 -3.17
N THR A 39 5.34 -4.09 -2.20
CA THR A 39 5.14 -2.78 -1.57
C THR A 39 6.35 -2.37 -0.76
N VAL A 40 6.94 -3.29 0.01
CA VAL A 40 8.17 -3.05 0.77
C VAL A 40 9.33 -2.72 -0.17
N ASP A 41 9.54 -3.53 -1.21
CA ASP A 41 10.61 -3.31 -2.20
C ASP A 41 10.45 -1.96 -2.91
N TYR A 42 9.23 -1.63 -3.30
CA TYR A 42 8.92 -0.35 -3.93
C TYR A 42 9.18 0.83 -3.00
N ALA A 43 8.72 0.74 -1.74
CA ALA A 43 8.93 1.77 -0.75
C ALA A 43 10.42 1.98 -0.44
N CYS A 44 11.18 0.91 -0.23
CA CYS A 44 12.63 1.00 -0.02
C CYS A 44 13.39 1.62 -1.20
N THR A 45 12.91 1.37 -2.43
CA THR A 45 13.55 1.89 -3.63
C THR A 45 13.25 3.38 -3.85
N HIS A 46 12.01 3.81 -3.62
CA HIS A 46 11.51 5.11 -4.06
C HIS A 46 11.34 6.14 -2.95
N SER A 47 11.19 5.72 -1.70
CA SER A 47 11.04 6.63 -0.57
C SER A 47 12.35 6.79 0.21
N ARG A 48 12.74 8.04 0.47
CA ARG A 48 13.93 8.33 1.31
C ARG A 48 13.71 7.84 2.74
N PHE A 49 12.50 8.02 3.28
CA PHE A 49 12.17 7.57 4.63
C PHE A 49 12.21 6.04 4.73
N TYR A 50 11.54 5.31 3.84
CA TYR A 50 11.46 3.85 3.93
C TYR A 50 12.79 3.17 3.60
N ARG A 51 13.64 3.77 2.79
CA ARG A 51 15.00 3.26 2.54
C ARG A 51 15.80 3.12 3.83
N ASP A 52 15.71 4.13 4.70
CA ASP A 52 16.44 4.14 5.96
C ASP A 52 15.68 3.36 7.04
N TYR A 53 14.37 3.51 7.09
CA TYR A 53 13.50 2.94 8.11
C TYR A 53 13.31 1.42 7.98
N LEU A 54 13.30 0.91 6.75
CA LEU A 54 13.20 -0.52 6.43
C LEU A 54 14.53 -1.11 5.92
N ASN A 55 15.67 -0.50 6.25
CA ASN A 55 16.96 -0.91 5.73
C ASN A 55 17.28 -2.39 6.01
N GLU A 56 16.91 -2.89 7.20
CA GLU A 56 17.08 -4.28 7.59
C GLU A 56 16.24 -5.26 6.76
N TRP A 57 15.18 -4.77 6.13
CA TRP A 57 14.25 -5.52 5.28
C TRP A 57 14.55 -5.37 3.79
N SER A 58 15.44 -4.45 3.43
CA SER A 58 15.85 -4.22 2.04
C SER A 58 16.56 -5.47 1.50
N GLY A 59 16.00 -6.05 0.43
CA GLY A 59 16.50 -7.28 -0.19
C GLY A 59 16.18 -8.58 0.58
N LYS A 60 15.57 -8.51 1.76
CA LYS A 60 15.05 -9.70 2.44
C LYS A 60 13.71 -10.12 1.84
N ARG A 61 13.51 -11.42 1.72
CA ARG A 61 12.26 -11.98 1.23
C ARG A 61 11.34 -12.33 2.40
N LEU A 62 10.13 -11.77 2.38
CA LEU A 62 9.08 -12.14 3.30
C LEU A 62 8.54 -13.53 2.93
N GLN A 63 8.72 -14.51 3.79
CA GLN A 63 8.34 -15.90 3.54
C GLN A 63 7.04 -16.27 4.26
N SER A 64 6.70 -15.56 5.30
CA SER A 64 5.58 -15.86 6.17
C SER A 64 4.87 -14.60 6.69
N TRP A 65 3.70 -14.80 7.28
CA TRP A 65 2.98 -13.74 8.00
C TRP A 65 3.69 -13.31 9.28
N GLU A 66 4.51 -14.17 9.82
CA GLU A 66 5.35 -13.86 10.97
C GLU A 66 6.41 -12.81 10.59
N ASP A 67 7.02 -12.93 9.41
CA ASP A 67 7.94 -11.91 8.90
C ASP A 67 7.22 -10.55 8.76
N VAL A 68 5.99 -10.57 8.26
CA VAL A 68 5.17 -9.35 8.13
C VAL A 68 4.89 -8.72 9.48
N ALA A 69 4.64 -9.52 10.52
CA ALA A 69 4.39 -9.03 11.88
C ALA A 69 5.61 -8.35 12.52
N HIS A 70 6.81 -8.66 12.03
CA HIS A 70 8.06 -8.02 12.49
C HIS A 70 8.41 -6.75 11.71
N LEU A 71 7.68 -6.41 10.64
CA LEU A 71 7.89 -5.13 9.96
C LEU A 71 7.54 -3.96 10.90
N PRO A 72 8.37 -2.92 10.95
CA PRO A 72 8.09 -1.78 11.81
C PRO A 72 6.88 -0.98 11.29
N PHE A 73 6.05 -0.50 12.21
CA PHE A 73 4.86 0.29 11.89
C PHE A 73 5.22 1.71 11.50
N THR A 74 4.61 2.22 10.43
CA THR A 74 4.58 3.64 10.15
C THR A 74 3.56 4.31 11.06
N THR A 75 4.02 5.20 11.91
CA THR A 75 3.17 5.90 12.88
C THR A 75 2.60 7.20 12.31
N ALA A 76 1.60 7.74 13.01
CA ALA A 76 1.06 9.05 12.70
C ALA A 76 2.10 10.18 12.81
N GLU A 77 3.06 10.03 13.72
CA GLU A 77 4.16 10.95 13.92
C GLU A 77 5.11 10.95 12.72
N HIS A 78 5.44 9.78 12.18
CA HIS A 78 6.21 9.66 10.93
C HIS A 78 5.53 10.40 9.77
N LEU A 79 4.20 10.27 9.62
CA LEU A 79 3.45 10.99 8.58
C LEU A 79 3.52 12.50 8.77
N TYR A 80 3.53 12.94 10.00
CA TYR A 80 3.60 14.35 10.34
C TYR A 80 5.01 14.93 10.12
N GLU A 81 6.03 14.28 10.70
CA GLU A 81 7.40 14.80 10.73
C GLU A 81 8.14 14.59 9.40
N GLN A 82 7.91 13.46 8.75
CA GLN A 82 8.66 13.07 7.56
C GLN A 82 7.94 13.39 6.24
N GLY A 83 6.62 13.63 6.29
CA GLY A 83 5.81 14.17 5.19
C GLY A 83 6.25 13.73 3.79
N LEU A 84 6.89 14.63 3.05
CA LEU A 84 7.33 14.37 1.68
C LEU A 84 8.39 13.29 1.52
N LYS A 85 9.15 12.95 2.56
CA LYS A 85 10.15 11.87 2.49
C LYS A 85 9.50 10.47 2.39
N LEU A 86 8.24 10.36 2.82
CA LEU A 86 7.44 9.13 2.69
C LEU A 86 6.93 8.88 1.27
N VAL A 87 6.89 9.94 0.45
CA VAL A 87 6.37 9.85 -0.92
C VAL A 87 7.30 9.02 -1.80
N CYS A 88 6.71 8.08 -2.55
CA CYS A 88 7.41 7.16 -3.44
C CYS A 88 7.35 7.57 -4.93
N VAL A 89 6.72 8.68 -5.25
CA VAL A 89 6.57 9.20 -6.62
C VAL A 89 7.13 10.61 -6.72
N SER A 90 7.37 11.09 -7.94
CA SER A 90 7.77 12.48 -8.13
C SER A 90 6.65 13.43 -7.68
N LEU A 91 7.00 14.64 -7.26
CA LEU A 91 6.00 15.65 -6.88
C LEU A 91 5.06 16.02 -8.03
N GLY A 92 5.54 15.93 -9.27
CA GLY A 92 4.74 16.15 -10.47
C GLY A 92 3.68 15.09 -10.74
N ASP A 93 3.81 13.91 -10.11
CA ASP A 93 2.85 12.81 -10.22
C ASP A 93 1.77 12.84 -9.14
N ILE A 94 1.89 13.78 -8.18
CA ILE A 94 0.89 13.98 -7.13
C ILE A 94 -0.27 14.76 -7.72
N GLU A 95 -1.43 14.12 -7.78
CA GLU A 95 -2.66 14.74 -8.29
C GLU A 95 -3.45 15.47 -7.20
N ARG A 96 -3.41 14.95 -5.98
CA ARG A 96 -4.19 15.47 -4.87
C ARG A 96 -3.46 15.36 -3.55
N VAL A 97 -3.55 16.40 -2.74
CA VAL A 97 -3.12 16.41 -1.33
C VAL A 97 -4.34 16.61 -0.45
N VAL A 98 -4.53 15.74 0.53
CA VAL A 98 -5.61 15.84 1.52
C VAL A 98 -4.98 16.09 2.88
N THR A 99 -5.38 17.17 3.52
CA THR A 99 -5.02 17.47 4.91
C THR A 99 -6.14 16.94 5.81
N LEU A 100 -5.78 16.07 6.74
CA LEU A 100 -6.69 15.53 7.74
C LEU A 100 -6.41 16.22 9.08
N ASP A 101 -7.38 17.01 9.51
CA ASP A 101 -7.40 17.56 10.86
C ASP A 101 -8.02 16.50 11.77
N THR A 102 -7.26 16.01 12.74
CA THR A 102 -7.82 15.12 13.75
C THR A 102 -8.47 15.97 14.84
N SER A 103 -9.73 15.70 15.12
CA SER A 103 -10.52 16.33 16.19
C SER A 103 -9.99 15.91 17.56
N GLY A 104 -8.99 16.60 18.05
CA GLY A 104 -8.41 16.39 19.38
C GLY A 104 -7.41 17.50 19.68
N THR A 105 -7.40 17.98 20.90
CA THR A 105 -6.79 19.23 21.39
C THR A 105 -5.29 19.42 21.14
N VAL A 106 -4.58 18.46 20.51
CA VAL A 106 -3.13 18.55 20.18
C VAL A 106 -2.79 17.91 18.84
N ALA A 107 -3.75 17.58 18.02
CA ALA A 107 -3.51 16.83 16.80
C ALA A 107 -2.99 17.72 15.66
N ARG A 108 -1.76 17.49 15.26
CA ARG A 108 -1.14 18.16 14.12
C ARG A 108 -1.71 17.62 12.81
N PRO A 109 -2.01 18.47 11.80
CA PRO A 109 -2.63 18.05 10.55
C PRO A 109 -1.74 17.07 9.79
N LYS A 110 -2.31 15.94 9.36
CA LYS A 110 -1.63 14.93 8.54
C LYS A 110 -1.92 15.16 7.08
N ARG A 111 -0.89 15.09 6.23
CA ARG A 111 -1.04 15.22 4.78
C ARG A 111 -0.94 13.85 4.12
N LEU A 112 -1.95 13.53 3.32
CA LEU A 112 -1.98 12.34 2.47
C LEU A 112 -1.82 12.76 1.02
N TYR A 113 -0.97 12.06 0.30
CA TYR A 113 -0.62 12.35 -1.09
C TYR A 113 -1.20 11.26 -1.98
N PHE A 114 -1.94 11.65 -3.01
CA PHE A 114 -2.54 10.74 -3.98
C PHE A 114 -1.94 10.98 -5.35
N SER A 115 -1.39 9.93 -5.95
CA SER A 115 -0.94 9.95 -7.33
C SER A 115 -2.11 9.65 -8.28
N ARG A 116 -1.94 9.96 -9.58
CA ARG A 116 -2.91 9.64 -10.63
C ARG A 116 -3.30 8.16 -10.64
N GLY A 117 -2.33 7.26 -10.49
CA GLY A 117 -2.60 5.83 -10.43
C GLY A 117 -3.51 5.42 -9.28
N THR A 118 -3.34 6.03 -8.11
CA THR A 118 -4.18 5.79 -6.92
C THR A 118 -5.58 6.33 -7.10
N SER A 119 -5.73 7.50 -7.71
CA SER A 119 -7.03 8.12 -8.01
C SER A 119 -7.83 7.26 -9.00
N HIS A 120 -7.19 6.73 -10.05
CA HIS A 120 -7.83 5.84 -11.00
C HIS A 120 -8.26 4.49 -10.41
N GLN A 121 -7.48 3.90 -9.53
CA GLN A 121 -7.86 2.66 -8.85
C GLN A 121 -9.12 2.86 -7.98
N ARG A 122 -9.23 3.97 -7.28
CA ARG A 122 -10.44 4.30 -6.51
C ARG A 122 -11.64 4.50 -7.42
N SER A 123 -11.49 5.24 -8.50
CA SER A 123 -12.58 5.49 -9.46
C SER A 123 -13.09 4.20 -10.08
N SER A 124 -12.20 3.28 -10.45
CA SER A 124 -12.60 1.99 -11.03
C SER A 124 -13.30 1.07 -10.03
N PHE A 125 -13.04 1.22 -8.74
CA PHE A 125 -13.69 0.44 -7.69
C PHE A 125 -15.07 0.99 -7.32
N PHE A 126 -15.23 2.32 -7.28
CA PHE A 126 -16.48 2.99 -6.91
C PHE A 126 -17.39 3.32 -8.11
N ALA A 127 -16.87 3.42 -9.34
CA ALA A 127 -17.68 3.63 -10.54
C ALA A 127 -18.46 2.37 -10.98
N THR A 128 -18.37 1.26 -10.22
CA THR A 128 -19.06 0.00 -10.51
C THR A 128 -20.08 -0.36 -9.41
N ALA A 129 -20.40 0.57 -8.52
CA ALA A 129 -21.44 0.44 -7.51
C ALA A 129 -22.76 1.05 -7.99
#